data_49bf8286d5cfbe771c8fdbe5d0970146
#
_entry.id   49bf8286d5cfbe771c8fdbe5d0970146
#
_cell.length_a   1.000
_cell.length_b   1.000
_cell.length_c   1.000
_cell.angle_alpha   90.00
_cell.angle_beta   90.00
_cell.angle_gamma   90.00
#
_symmetry.space_group_name_H-M   'P 1'
#
loop_
_entity.id
_entity.type
_entity.pdbx_description
1 polymer ?
#
loop_
_entity_poly.entity_id
_entity_poly.type
_entity_poly.pdbx_seq_one_letter_code
_entity_poly.pdbx_strand_id
1 'polypeptide(L)'
;MKTLNKQKIAILGSGLTAKAIAIALSDLNVSIDLIQEKSFPVQSKSNVTLSISDASLKILEKIGVKKKKSLFWPIKKIALFDSGEKQSLPDTEFCNFNYKKDLSHIVKKIILEKELLKKLKKIKVIKNKIISIESNNFLKKIIFQNKKQKEYNLIIATEFGNLKLLSNEKKYNWDYTETAYTFLIQHKKTDNHSARQFFLKDGPLAFLPISSTETSVVWSVKNKSNAEKIILNFDERLSFLRKISSSFYDVTGSTKQVEKFYLTFEFLRKTVLSRALFMGDITHKIHPIAGQGWNMTLRDIDILVECFKDKLNKGYDLGDMGILKEFERETKASNLLFAMSIDLIRKAFREQSPVISQLRKKSFSIISQPAVMKKIINIADKGLRF
;
A
#
# COMPACT_ATOMS: atom_id res chain seq x y z
N MET A 1 7.24 -16.84 -40.96
CA MET A 1 7.46 -15.78 -39.94
C MET A 1 8.30 -16.39 -38.83
N LYS A 2 9.54 -15.93 -38.61
CA LYS A 2 10.33 -16.34 -37.44
C LYS A 2 9.57 -15.89 -36.19
N THR A 3 9.18 -16.82 -35.32
CA THR A 3 8.64 -16.51 -33.99
C THR A 3 9.66 -15.64 -33.27
N LEU A 4 9.41 -14.35 -33.18
CA LEU A 4 10.21 -13.44 -32.35
C LEU A 4 10.29 -14.06 -30.96
N ASN A 5 11.50 -14.37 -30.50
CA ASN A 5 11.72 -14.90 -29.15
C ASN A 5 11.11 -13.93 -28.14
N LYS A 6 10.18 -14.43 -27.32
CA LYS A 6 9.54 -13.64 -26.26
C LYS A 6 10.59 -13.01 -25.37
N GLN A 7 10.48 -11.72 -25.12
CA GLN A 7 11.33 -11.05 -24.14
C GLN A 7 11.15 -11.65 -22.75
N LYS A 8 12.25 -11.85 -22.04
CA LYS A 8 12.28 -12.48 -20.72
C LYS A 8 12.36 -11.43 -19.63
N ILE A 9 11.44 -11.47 -18.68
CA ILE A 9 11.39 -10.55 -17.53
C ILE A 9 11.57 -11.37 -16.25
N ALA A 10 12.54 -10.95 -15.41
CA ALA A 10 12.66 -11.45 -14.05
C ALA A 10 11.96 -10.51 -13.08
N ILE A 11 11.07 -11.02 -12.25
CA ILE A 11 10.46 -10.26 -11.16
C ILE A 11 11.03 -10.78 -9.85
N LEU A 12 11.72 -9.90 -9.10
CA LEU A 12 12.41 -10.24 -7.85
C LEU A 12 11.56 -9.83 -6.65
N GLY A 13 11.08 -10.80 -5.92
CA GLY A 13 10.32 -10.60 -4.69
C GLY A 13 9.25 -11.65 -4.43
N SER A 14 8.78 -11.68 -3.19
CA SER A 14 7.79 -12.63 -2.67
C SER A 14 6.46 -11.98 -2.27
N GLY A 15 6.40 -10.66 -2.17
CA GLY A 15 5.28 -9.88 -1.66
C GLY A 15 4.10 -9.75 -2.64
N LEU A 16 3.05 -9.02 -2.21
CA LEU A 16 1.87 -8.74 -3.03
C LEU A 16 2.24 -8.04 -4.34
N THR A 17 3.17 -7.08 -4.29
CA THR A 17 3.62 -6.31 -5.45
C THR A 17 4.22 -7.20 -6.54
N ALA A 18 5.16 -8.09 -6.17
CA ALA A 18 5.77 -9.02 -7.12
C ALA A 18 4.74 -9.93 -7.79
N LYS A 19 3.79 -10.46 -7.00
CA LYS A 19 2.69 -11.31 -7.49
C LYS A 19 1.77 -10.54 -8.45
N ALA A 20 1.36 -9.32 -8.07
CA ALA A 20 0.49 -8.50 -8.89
C ALA A 20 1.14 -8.11 -10.23
N ILE A 21 2.42 -7.71 -10.23
CA ILE A 21 3.18 -7.43 -11.45
C ILE A 21 3.28 -8.68 -12.34
N ALA A 22 3.62 -9.83 -11.76
CA ALA A 22 3.78 -11.06 -12.50
C ALA A 22 2.47 -11.46 -13.20
N ILE A 23 1.34 -11.36 -12.51
CA ILE A 23 0.02 -11.65 -13.08
C ILE A 23 -0.32 -10.62 -14.15
N ALA A 24 -0.15 -9.32 -13.87
CA ALA A 24 -0.48 -8.24 -14.79
C ALA A 24 0.28 -8.32 -16.12
N LEU A 25 1.57 -8.66 -16.07
CA LEU A 25 2.40 -8.81 -17.27
C LEU A 25 2.21 -10.15 -17.98
N SER A 26 1.60 -11.15 -17.33
CA SER A 26 1.43 -12.50 -17.93
C SER A 26 0.51 -12.51 -19.15
N ASP A 27 -0.35 -11.53 -19.29
CA ASP A 27 -1.25 -11.38 -20.43
C ASP A 27 -0.57 -10.72 -21.64
N LEU A 28 0.67 -10.20 -21.45
CA LEU A 28 1.49 -9.65 -22.53
C LEU A 28 2.33 -10.76 -23.19
N ASN A 29 2.83 -10.50 -24.40
CA ASN A 29 3.66 -11.45 -25.14
C ASN A 29 5.11 -11.49 -24.61
N VAL A 30 5.28 -11.80 -23.32
CA VAL A 30 6.56 -11.90 -22.61
C VAL A 30 6.68 -13.23 -21.87
N SER A 31 7.91 -13.60 -21.50
CA SER A 31 8.18 -14.74 -20.63
C SER A 31 8.56 -14.22 -19.24
N ILE A 32 7.88 -14.68 -18.18
CA ILE A 32 8.06 -14.20 -16.83
C ILE A 32 8.62 -15.29 -15.93
N ASP A 33 9.72 -14.99 -15.23
CA ASP A 33 10.21 -15.77 -14.10
C ASP A 33 9.99 -14.94 -12.81
N LEU A 34 9.18 -15.44 -11.88
CA LEU A 34 9.02 -14.86 -10.54
C LEU A 34 10.08 -15.49 -9.62
N ILE A 35 11.05 -14.71 -9.18
CA ILE A 35 12.20 -15.16 -8.41
C ILE A 35 12.07 -14.74 -6.96
N GLN A 36 12.21 -15.69 -6.04
CA GLN A 36 12.10 -15.47 -4.60
C GLN A 36 13.13 -16.33 -3.84
N GLU A 37 13.75 -15.76 -2.80
CA GLU A 37 14.73 -16.49 -2.00
C GLU A 37 14.08 -17.52 -1.08
N LYS A 38 12.91 -17.21 -0.55
CA LYS A 38 12.17 -18.05 0.40
C LYS A 38 10.86 -18.51 -0.20
N SER A 39 10.40 -19.68 0.20
CA SER A 39 9.01 -20.08 -0.07
C SER A 39 8.08 -19.03 0.54
N PHE A 40 6.94 -18.75 -0.11
CA PHE A 40 5.93 -17.86 0.45
C PHE A 40 5.53 -18.37 1.86
N PRO A 41 6.00 -17.78 2.95
CA PRO A 41 5.33 -17.99 4.21
C PRO A 41 4.04 -17.16 4.12
N VAL A 42 2.94 -17.79 3.69
CA VAL A 42 1.64 -17.23 4.02
C VAL A 42 1.61 -17.28 5.54
N GLN A 43 1.91 -16.15 6.19
CA GLN A 43 1.73 -16.05 7.63
C GLN A 43 0.28 -16.43 7.88
N SER A 44 0.05 -17.60 8.47
CA SER A 44 -1.28 -18.17 8.65
C SER A 44 -2.20 -17.27 9.51
N LYS A 45 -1.63 -16.29 10.21
CA LYS A 45 -2.31 -15.37 11.14
C LYS A 45 -1.71 -13.97 11.03
N SER A 46 -2.17 -13.16 10.08
CA SER A 46 -1.86 -11.72 10.04
C SER A 46 -3.15 -10.91 10.18
N ASN A 47 -3.10 -9.89 11.01
CA ASN A 47 -4.21 -8.94 11.24
C ASN A 47 -4.15 -7.73 10.28
N VAL A 48 -3.12 -7.68 9.42
CA VAL A 48 -2.93 -6.58 8.48
C VAL A 48 -4.08 -6.51 7.48
N THR A 49 -4.63 -5.33 7.36
CA THR A 49 -5.65 -4.99 6.36
C THR A 49 -5.13 -3.94 5.40
N LEU A 50 -5.71 -3.93 4.21
CA LEU A 50 -5.43 -2.97 3.16
C LEU A 50 -6.71 -2.23 2.81
N SER A 51 -6.61 -0.92 2.61
CA SER A 51 -7.67 -0.11 2.04
C SER A 51 -7.44 0.00 0.54
N ILE A 52 -8.39 -0.49 -0.24
CA ILE A 52 -8.31 -0.54 -1.71
C ILE A 52 -9.28 0.48 -2.27
N SER A 53 -8.79 1.46 -3.02
CA SER A 53 -9.63 2.43 -3.71
C SER A 53 -10.44 1.78 -4.85
N ASP A 54 -11.50 2.43 -5.31
CA ASP A 54 -12.33 1.88 -6.41
C ASP A 54 -11.51 1.72 -7.70
N ALA A 55 -10.60 2.67 -8.02
CA ALA A 55 -9.71 2.53 -9.17
C ALA A 55 -8.74 1.36 -8.99
N SER A 56 -8.16 1.20 -7.79
CA SER A 56 -7.26 0.07 -7.49
C SER A 56 -7.97 -1.27 -7.53
N LEU A 57 -9.24 -1.31 -7.13
CA LEU A 57 -10.06 -2.52 -7.24
C LEU A 57 -10.27 -2.93 -8.69
N LYS A 58 -10.54 -1.96 -9.59
CA LYS A 58 -10.66 -2.22 -11.04
C LYS A 58 -9.35 -2.78 -11.63
N ILE A 59 -8.19 -2.30 -11.15
CA ILE A 59 -6.89 -2.84 -11.56
C ILE A 59 -6.75 -4.30 -11.10
N LEU A 60 -7.16 -4.60 -9.87
CA LEU A 60 -7.19 -5.97 -9.36
C LEU A 60 -8.16 -6.86 -10.18
N GLU A 61 -9.30 -6.33 -10.61
CA GLU A 61 -10.24 -7.06 -11.48
C GLU A 61 -9.63 -7.35 -12.85
N LYS A 62 -8.90 -6.39 -13.45
CA LYS A 62 -8.14 -6.60 -14.72
C LYS A 62 -7.18 -7.79 -14.60
N ILE A 63 -6.50 -7.96 -13.46
CA ILE A 63 -5.60 -9.10 -13.22
C ILE A 63 -6.33 -10.35 -12.67
N GLY A 64 -7.65 -10.37 -12.77
CA GLY A 64 -8.50 -11.54 -12.50
C GLY A 64 -8.89 -11.75 -11.04
N VAL A 65 -8.67 -10.78 -10.14
CA VAL A 65 -9.17 -10.84 -8.76
C VAL A 65 -10.62 -10.36 -8.75
N LYS A 66 -11.58 -11.27 -8.58
CA LYS A 66 -13.01 -10.94 -8.64
C LYS A 66 -13.45 -10.12 -7.42
N LYS A 67 -14.20 -9.03 -7.64
CA LYS A 67 -14.87 -8.28 -6.59
C LYS A 67 -15.95 -9.16 -5.94
N LYS A 68 -15.70 -9.59 -4.69
CA LYS A 68 -16.67 -10.32 -3.86
C LYS A 68 -16.81 -9.60 -2.53
N LYS A 69 -18.03 -9.39 -2.02
CA LYS A 69 -18.27 -8.74 -0.73
C LYS A 69 -17.60 -9.47 0.43
N SER A 70 -17.46 -10.79 0.34
CA SER A 70 -16.74 -11.61 1.33
C SER A 70 -15.23 -11.37 1.32
N LEU A 71 -14.68 -10.81 0.26
CA LEU A 71 -13.26 -10.49 0.11
C LEU A 71 -13.00 -9.00 0.35
N PHE A 72 -13.82 -8.13 -0.24
CA PHE A 72 -13.69 -6.68 -0.23
C PHE A 72 -14.87 -6.05 0.50
N TRP A 73 -14.68 -5.65 1.76
CA TRP A 73 -15.73 -5.02 2.54
C TRP A 73 -15.90 -3.56 2.13
N PRO A 74 -17.08 -3.14 1.65
CA PRO A 74 -17.26 -1.79 1.10
C PRO A 74 -17.35 -0.74 2.21
N ILE A 75 -16.66 0.39 2.00
CA ILE A 75 -16.71 1.59 2.83
C ILE A 75 -17.49 2.67 2.10
N LYS A 76 -18.60 3.09 2.68
CA LYS A 76 -19.50 4.12 2.13
C LYS A 76 -19.28 5.49 2.76
N LYS A 77 -18.72 5.50 3.99
CA LYS A 77 -18.49 6.70 4.77
C LYS A 77 -17.08 6.68 5.36
N ILE A 78 -16.41 7.83 5.37
CA ILE A 78 -15.19 8.06 6.13
C ILE A 78 -15.45 9.24 7.06
N ALA A 79 -15.35 9.00 8.36
CA ALA A 79 -15.57 10.00 9.40
C ALA A 79 -14.24 10.32 10.10
N LEU A 80 -13.94 11.60 10.23
CA LEU A 80 -12.72 12.10 10.85
C LEU A 80 -13.06 12.83 12.16
N PHE A 81 -12.30 12.49 13.23
CA PHE A 81 -12.48 13.02 14.56
C PHE A 81 -11.17 13.62 15.06
N ASP A 82 -11.23 14.85 15.62
CA ASP A 82 -10.08 15.52 16.23
C ASP A 82 -10.33 15.64 17.74
N SER A 83 -9.44 15.10 18.58
CA SER A 83 -9.55 15.18 20.04
C SER A 83 -9.24 16.59 20.59
N GLY A 84 -8.68 17.50 19.79
CA GLY A 84 -8.26 18.82 20.23
C GLY A 84 -7.22 18.76 21.35
N GLU A 85 -7.16 19.82 22.18
CA GLU A 85 -6.28 19.91 23.35
C GLU A 85 -6.78 19.10 24.55
N LYS A 86 -8.07 18.80 24.62
CA LYS A 86 -8.67 18.03 25.71
C LYS A 86 -8.42 16.55 25.52
N GLN A 87 -7.97 15.88 26.58
CA GLN A 87 -7.82 14.39 26.61
C GLN A 87 -9.19 13.66 26.60
N SER A 88 -10.29 14.39 26.44
CA SER A 88 -11.62 13.82 26.32
C SER A 88 -11.78 13.14 24.96
N LEU A 89 -12.60 12.12 24.93
CA LEU A 89 -13.03 11.45 23.70
C LEU A 89 -13.53 12.51 22.70
N PRO A 90 -13.14 12.42 21.42
CA PRO A 90 -13.59 13.40 20.44
C PRO A 90 -15.09 13.21 20.22
N ASP A 91 -15.87 14.15 20.73
CA ASP A 91 -17.34 14.13 20.64
C ASP A 91 -17.83 14.64 19.28
N THR A 92 -16.97 15.28 18.51
CA THR A 92 -17.36 15.94 17.27
C THR A 92 -16.65 15.35 16.04
N GLU A 93 -17.46 14.77 15.17
CA GLU A 93 -17.08 14.47 13.80
C GLU A 93 -16.87 15.80 13.05
N PHE A 94 -15.63 16.13 12.66
CA PHE A 94 -15.34 17.41 12.02
C PHE A 94 -15.35 17.33 10.48
N CYS A 95 -15.30 16.12 9.91
CA CYS A 95 -15.39 15.91 8.48
C CYS A 95 -16.00 14.54 8.18
N ASN A 96 -16.88 14.52 7.19
CA ASN A 96 -17.62 13.35 6.78
C ASN A 96 -17.61 13.22 5.26
N PHE A 97 -16.90 12.20 4.77
CA PHE A 97 -16.94 11.83 3.36
C PHE A 97 -18.04 10.80 3.18
N ASN A 98 -19.17 11.21 2.61
CA ASN A 98 -20.26 10.32 2.24
C ASN A 98 -20.50 10.46 0.72
N TYR A 99 -20.51 9.34 0.01
CA TYR A 99 -20.67 9.35 -1.43
C TYR A 99 -21.65 8.24 -1.86
N LYS A 100 -22.34 8.46 -2.98
CA LYS A 100 -23.32 7.49 -3.54
C LYS A 100 -22.69 6.15 -3.93
N LYS A 101 -21.36 6.13 -4.16
CA LYS A 101 -20.58 4.93 -4.49
C LYS A 101 -19.66 4.56 -3.31
N ASP A 102 -19.18 3.33 -3.30
CA ASP A 102 -18.17 2.90 -2.33
C ASP A 102 -16.90 3.78 -2.46
N LEU A 103 -16.45 4.35 -1.35
CA LEU A 103 -15.24 5.20 -1.30
C LEU A 103 -13.97 4.36 -1.36
N SER A 104 -14.00 3.20 -0.74
CA SER A 104 -12.91 2.23 -0.70
C SER A 104 -13.44 0.86 -0.27
N HIS A 105 -12.53 -0.13 -0.26
CA HIS A 105 -12.84 -1.48 0.20
C HIS A 105 -11.74 -1.94 1.13
N ILE A 106 -12.10 -2.54 2.26
CA ILE A 106 -11.11 -3.11 3.17
C ILE A 106 -10.98 -4.61 2.91
N VAL A 107 -9.74 -5.08 2.84
CA VAL A 107 -9.42 -6.49 2.63
C VAL A 107 -8.31 -6.94 3.59
N LYS A 108 -8.42 -8.15 4.15
CA LYS A 108 -7.31 -8.76 4.90
C LYS A 108 -6.18 -9.11 3.92
N LYS A 109 -4.96 -8.61 4.17
CA LYS A 109 -3.78 -8.83 3.32
C LYS A 109 -3.58 -10.30 2.97
N ILE A 110 -3.71 -11.18 3.95
CA ILE A 110 -3.56 -12.62 3.78
C ILE A 110 -4.58 -13.24 2.81
N ILE A 111 -5.82 -12.75 2.81
CA ILE A 111 -6.87 -13.27 1.93
C ILE A 111 -6.59 -12.82 0.49
N LEU A 112 -6.22 -11.55 0.30
CA LEU A 112 -5.83 -11.04 -1.01
C LEU A 112 -4.60 -11.77 -1.57
N GLU A 113 -3.61 -12.06 -0.71
CA GLU A 113 -2.43 -12.83 -1.09
C GLU A 113 -2.78 -14.24 -1.58
N LYS A 114 -3.70 -14.92 -0.88
CA LYS A 114 -4.22 -16.23 -1.32
C LYS A 114 -4.91 -16.16 -2.68
N GLU A 115 -5.67 -15.10 -2.96
CA GLU A 115 -6.33 -14.91 -4.27
C GLU A 115 -5.31 -14.69 -5.39
N LEU A 116 -4.27 -13.87 -5.15
CA LEU A 116 -3.18 -13.68 -6.11
C LEU A 116 -2.40 -14.97 -6.36
N LEU A 117 -2.10 -15.75 -5.32
CA LEU A 117 -1.41 -17.05 -5.45
C LEU A 117 -2.16 -18.02 -6.37
N LYS A 118 -3.50 -18.02 -6.33
CA LYS A 118 -4.30 -18.85 -7.24
C LYS A 118 -4.09 -18.51 -8.71
N LYS A 119 -3.73 -17.25 -9.01
CA LYS A 119 -3.50 -16.75 -10.38
C LYS A 119 -2.08 -17.03 -10.88
N LEU A 120 -1.12 -17.26 -9.99
CA LEU A 120 0.26 -17.54 -10.37
C LEU A 120 0.47 -18.94 -11.02
N LYS A 121 -0.53 -19.81 -11.10
CA LYS A 121 -0.39 -21.21 -11.59
C LYS A 121 0.29 -21.35 -12.96
N LYS A 122 0.18 -20.33 -13.82
CA LYS A 122 0.80 -20.32 -15.16
C LYS A 122 2.16 -19.64 -15.20
N ILE A 123 2.62 -19.07 -14.09
CA ILE A 123 3.87 -18.30 -14.02
C ILE A 123 4.96 -19.16 -13.41
N LYS A 124 6.13 -19.15 -14.03
CA LYS A 124 7.28 -19.89 -13.53
C LYS A 124 7.82 -19.25 -12.25
N VAL A 125 7.75 -19.95 -11.14
CA VAL A 125 8.31 -19.52 -9.85
C VAL A 125 9.65 -20.20 -9.64
N ILE A 126 10.70 -19.40 -9.42
CA ILE A 126 12.07 -19.85 -9.12
C ILE A 126 12.35 -19.56 -7.65
N LYS A 127 12.52 -20.63 -6.87
CA LYS A 127 12.89 -20.56 -5.46
C LYS A 127 14.39 -20.77 -5.34
N ASN A 128 15.16 -19.69 -5.39
CA ASN A 128 16.60 -19.76 -5.26
C ASN A 128 17.18 -18.39 -4.84
N LYS A 129 18.25 -18.42 -4.06
CA LYS A 129 18.95 -17.21 -3.64
C LYS A 129 19.78 -16.65 -4.79
N ILE A 130 19.68 -15.35 -5.00
CA ILE A 130 20.51 -14.63 -5.97
C ILE A 130 21.85 -14.27 -5.29
N ILE A 131 22.94 -14.63 -5.94
CA ILE A 131 24.30 -14.30 -5.47
C ILE A 131 24.76 -12.97 -6.10
N SER A 132 24.58 -12.83 -7.42
CA SER A 132 24.96 -11.60 -8.12
C SER A 132 24.09 -11.38 -9.35
N ILE A 133 24.10 -10.14 -9.82
CA ILE A 133 23.45 -9.71 -11.05
C ILE A 133 24.52 -8.98 -11.87
N GLU A 134 24.87 -9.58 -13.00
CA GLU A 134 25.80 -9.00 -13.97
C GLU A 134 25.02 -8.30 -15.08
N SER A 135 25.66 -7.32 -15.72
CA SER A 135 25.07 -6.55 -16.79
C SER A 135 25.95 -6.61 -18.03
N ASN A 136 25.37 -6.88 -19.17
CA ASN A 136 25.93 -6.50 -20.46
C ASN A 136 25.01 -5.46 -21.13
N ASN A 137 25.36 -5.00 -22.32
CA ASN A 137 24.59 -3.97 -23.02
C ASN A 137 23.17 -4.41 -23.41
N PHE A 138 22.92 -5.71 -23.51
CA PHE A 138 21.68 -6.27 -24.05
C PHE A 138 20.82 -7.02 -23.04
N LEU A 139 21.43 -7.58 -21.98
CA LEU A 139 20.76 -8.46 -21.03
C LEU A 139 21.30 -8.25 -19.62
N LYS A 140 20.49 -8.62 -18.63
CA LYS A 140 20.90 -8.84 -17.23
C LYS A 140 21.02 -10.33 -16.98
N LYS A 141 22.13 -10.75 -16.40
CA LYS A 141 22.44 -12.13 -16.05
C LYS A 141 22.33 -12.31 -14.55
N ILE A 142 21.45 -13.17 -14.09
CA ILE A 142 21.27 -13.53 -12.68
C ILE A 142 22.03 -14.82 -12.41
N ILE A 143 22.91 -14.78 -11.39
CA ILE A 143 23.66 -15.94 -10.89
C ILE A 143 23.04 -16.38 -9.57
N PHE A 144 22.63 -17.64 -9.52
CA PHE A 144 21.98 -18.24 -8.35
C PHE A 144 22.96 -19.03 -7.47
N GLN A 145 22.58 -19.25 -6.21
CA GLN A 145 23.40 -20.01 -5.25
C GLN A 145 23.75 -21.42 -5.72
N ASN A 146 22.89 -22.07 -6.48
CA ASN A 146 23.14 -23.38 -7.10
C ASN A 146 24.00 -23.30 -8.37
N LYS A 147 24.71 -22.20 -8.61
CA LYS A 147 25.55 -21.90 -9.79
C LYS A 147 24.82 -21.85 -11.13
N LYS A 148 23.49 -22.05 -11.16
CA LYS A 148 22.69 -21.85 -12.38
C LYS A 148 22.66 -20.36 -12.72
N GLN A 149 22.61 -20.08 -14.03
CA GLN A 149 22.59 -18.72 -14.57
C GLN A 149 21.39 -18.55 -15.49
N LYS A 150 20.83 -17.34 -15.55
CA LYS A 150 19.74 -16.99 -16.46
C LYS A 150 19.86 -15.55 -16.91
N GLU A 151 19.49 -15.30 -18.16
CA GLU A 151 19.54 -13.99 -18.78
C GLU A 151 18.13 -13.45 -19.05
N TYR A 152 17.98 -12.13 -18.84
CA TYR A 152 16.71 -11.42 -18.92
C TYR A 152 16.88 -10.09 -19.64
N ASN A 153 15.88 -9.72 -20.44
CA ASN A 153 15.79 -8.40 -21.06
C ASN A 153 15.56 -7.30 -20.00
N LEU A 154 14.81 -7.62 -18.95
CA LEU A 154 14.46 -6.69 -17.90
C LEU A 154 14.37 -7.39 -16.54
N ILE A 155 14.83 -6.72 -15.49
CA ILE A 155 14.61 -7.12 -14.07
C ILE A 155 13.67 -6.10 -13.42
N ILE A 156 12.62 -6.56 -12.76
CA ILE A 156 11.74 -5.74 -11.91
C ILE A 156 11.94 -6.17 -10.47
N ALA A 157 12.48 -5.29 -9.62
CA ALA A 157 12.75 -5.58 -8.22
C ALA A 157 11.71 -4.90 -7.31
N THR A 158 11.20 -5.64 -6.32
CA THR A 158 10.13 -5.18 -5.42
C THR A 158 10.48 -5.24 -3.93
N GLU A 159 11.66 -5.77 -3.59
CA GLU A 159 12.12 -5.94 -2.20
C GLU A 159 13.49 -5.30 -1.98
N PHE A 160 13.70 -4.71 -0.78
CA PHE A 160 14.93 -3.97 -0.44
C PHE A 160 16.21 -4.80 -0.54
N GLY A 161 16.15 -6.10 -0.24
CA GLY A 161 17.29 -7.01 -0.41
C GLY A 161 17.83 -7.01 -1.84
N ASN A 162 16.93 -6.89 -2.81
CA ASN A 162 17.27 -6.89 -4.23
C ASN A 162 17.82 -5.53 -4.72
N LEU A 163 17.55 -4.43 -4.00
CA LEU A 163 18.12 -3.11 -4.34
C LEU A 163 19.64 -3.15 -4.28
N LYS A 164 20.20 -3.72 -3.22
CA LYS A 164 21.65 -3.81 -3.03
C LYS A 164 22.36 -4.62 -4.10
N LEU A 165 21.68 -5.59 -4.70
CA LEU A 165 22.20 -6.41 -5.80
C LEU A 165 22.28 -5.65 -7.12
N LEU A 166 21.42 -4.62 -7.29
CA LEU A 166 21.30 -3.86 -8.52
C LEU A 166 21.96 -2.48 -8.44
N SER A 167 21.95 -1.86 -7.25
CA SER A 167 22.36 -0.47 -7.10
C SER A 167 22.56 -0.09 -5.63
N ASN A 168 23.40 0.94 -5.41
CA ASN A 168 23.51 1.70 -4.17
C ASN A 168 22.72 3.01 -4.22
N GLU A 169 21.58 3.03 -4.92
CA GLU A 169 20.82 4.24 -5.14
C GLU A 169 20.35 4.85 -3.80
N LYS A 170 20.46 6.18 -3.73
CA LYS A 170 20.09 6.95 -2.53
C LYS A 170 18.58 7.13 -2.44
N LYS A 171 18.08 7.23 -1.21
CA LYS A 171 16.68 7.53 -0.89
C LYS A 171 16.59 8.88 -0.19
N TYR A 172 15.46 9.57 -0.36
CA TYR A 172 14.99 10.55 0.62
C TYR A 172 14.37 9.73 1.76
N ASN A 173 14.87 9.89 2.97
CA ASN A 173 14.35 9.14 4.11
C ASN A 173 14.42 9.96 5.40
N TRP A 174 13.41 9.78 6.25
CA TRP A 174 13.41 10.25 7.64
C TRP A 174 12.57 9.30 8.50
N ASP A 175 12.95 9.22 9.77
CA ASP A 175 12.22 8.45 10.76
C ASP A 175 11.08 9.30 11.34
N TYR A 176 9.91 8.71 11.44
CA TYR A 176 8.78 9.34 12.11
C TYR A 176 8.83 9.24 13.63
N THR A 177 9.73 8.40 14.18
CA THR A 177 9.77 8.04 15.61
C THR A 177 8.41 7.52 16.13
N GLU A 178 7.70 6.86 15.26
CA GLU A 178 6.38 6.31 15.48
C GLU A 178 6.32 4.84 15.06
N THR A 179 5.46 4.10 15.73
CA THR A 179 5.15 2.70 15.39
C THR A 179 3.64 2.56 15.16
N ALA A 180 3.26 1.96 14.05
CA ALA A 180 1.89 1.55 13.81
C ALA A 180 1.65 0.15 14.39
N TYR A 181 0.59 0.02 15.17
CA TYR A 181 0.11 -1.23 15.74
C TYR A 181 -1.20 -1.62 15.05
N THR A 182 -1.33 -2.89 14.66
CA THR A 182 -2.56 -3.39 14.05
C THR A 182 -3.06 -4.65 14.75
N PHE A 183 -4.36 -4.67 14.99
CA PHE A 183 -5.08 -5.76 15.61
C PHE A 183 -6.56 -5.71 15.21
N LEU A 184 -7.33 -6.74 15.56
CA LEU A 184 -8.76 -6.81 15.24
C LEU A 184 -9.59 -6.69 16.52
N ILE A 185 -10.75 -6.03 16.40
CA ILE A 185 -11.80 -6.06 17.41
C ILE A 185 -13.02 -6.81 16.89
N GLN A 186 -13.68 -7.54 17.79
CA GLN A 186 -14.99 -8.13 17.59
C GLN A 186 -16.03 -7.25 18.30
N HIS A 187 -17.16 -7.08 17.67
CA HIS A 187 -18.28 -6.31 18.22
C HIS A 187 -19.63 -6.92 17.83
N LYS A 188 -20.71 -6.56 18.51
CA LYS A 188 -22.05 -6.97 18.09
C LYS A 188 -22.32 -6.54 16.66
N LYS A 189 -23.18 -7.27 15.98
CA LYS A 189 -23.55 -7.00 14.57
C LYS A 189 -24.08 -5.58 14.41
N THR A 190 -23.51 -4.84 13.45
CA THR A 190 -23.92 -3.47 13.10
C THR A 190 -23.79 -3.23 11.60
N ASP A 191 -24.38 -2.13 11.09
CA ASP A 191 -24.15 -1.62 9.72
C ASP A 191 -22.75 -0.97 9.64
N ASN A 192 -21.75 -1.83 9.46
CA ASN A 192 -20.34 -1.47 9.58
C ASN A 192 -19.73 -1.05 8.23
N HIS A 193 -20.23 0.02 7.62
CA HIS A 193 -19.75 0.58 6.35
C HIS A 193 -19.05 1.95 6.49
N SER A 194 -18.72 2.34 7.73
CA SER A 194 -18.04 3.60 8.03
C SER A 194 -16.64 3.37 8.55
N ALA A 195 -15.61 3.79 7.80
CA ALA A 195 -14.27 3.91 8.33
C ALA A 195 -14.17 5.16 9.22
N ARG A 196 -13.47 5.06 10.34
CA ARG A 196 -13.34 6.16 11.31
C ARG A 196 -11.88 6.41 11.62
N GLN A 197 -11.46 7.68 11.57
CA GLN A 197 -10.11 8.09 11.89
C GLN A 197 -10.14 9.11 13.02
N PHE A 198 -9.51 8.78 14.13
CA PHE A 198 -9.32 9.65 15.27
C PHE A 198 -7.92 10.22 15.28
N PHE A 199 -7.77 11.53 15.36
CA PHE A 199 -6.49 12.20 15.53
C PHE A 199 -6.28 12.48 17.03
N LEU A 200 -5.68 11.51 17.72
CA LEU A 200 -5.39 11.59 19.13
C LEU A 200 -4.04 12.26 19.38
N LYS A 201 -3.81 12.73 20.62
CA LYS A 201 -2.55 13.37 21.05
C LYS A 201 -1.32 12.51 20.76
N ASP A 202 -1.42 11.21 21.01
CA ASP A 202 -0.30 10.27 20.80
C ASP A 202 -0.18 9.76 19.37
N GLY A 203 -1.13 10.09 18.52
CA GLY A 203 -1.13 9.75 17.10
C GLY A 203 -2.46 9.21 16.57
N PRO A 204 -2.57 9.03 15.25
CA PRO A 204 -3.82 8.67 14.60
C PRO A 204 -4.23 7.21 14.89
N LEU A 205 -5.51 7.03 15.21
CA LEU A 205 -6.19 5.76 15.44
C LEU A 205 -7.28 5.57 14.39
N ALA A 206 -7.20 4.50 13.61
CA ALA A 206 -8.17 4.16 12.57
C ALA A 206 -8.96 2.90 12.92
N PHE A 207 -10.27 2.95 12.67
CA PHE A 207 -11.18 1.79 12.67
C PHE A 207 -11.58 1.50 11.22
N LEU A 208 -11.19 0.34 10.71
CA LEU A 208 -11.37 -0.08 9.33
C LEU A 208 -12.28 -1.32 9.32
N PRO A 209 -13.57 -1.17 8.97
CA PRO A 209 -14.52 -2.27 8.91
C PRO A 209 -14.08 -3.40 7.96
N ILE A 210 -14.21 -4.65 8.39
CA ILE A 210 -13.94 -5.84 7.56
C ILE A 210 -15.11 -6.81 7.49
N SER A 211 -16.08 -6.64 8.39
CA SER A 211 -17.37 -7.33 8.34
C SER A 211 -18.40 -6.59 9.19
N SER A 212 -19.62 -7.12 9.30
CA SER A 212 -20.65 -6.59 10.19
C SER A 212 -20.34 -6.79 11.69
N THR A 213 -19.35 -7.61 12.04
CA THR A 213 -19.00 -7.99 13.43
C THR A 213 -17.51 -7.85 13.73
N GLU A 214 -16.69 -7.45 12.76
CA GLU A 214 -15.25 -7.36 12.93
C GLU A 214 -14.70 -6.09 12.27
N THR A 215 -13.80 -5.42 12.97
CA THR A 215 -13.15 -4.18 12.54
C THR A 215 -11.65 -4.27 12.79
N SER A 216 -10.84 -3.90 11.81
CA SER A 216 -9.39 -3.76 11.97
C SER A 216 -9.09 -2.41 12.61
N VAL A 217 -8.21 -2.40 13.58
CA VAL A 217 -7.69 -1.21 14.23
C VAL A 217 -6.25 -1.00 13.81
N VAL A 218 -5.93 0.22 13.39
CA VAL A 218 -4.56 0.66 13.12
C VAL A 218 -4.30 1.89 13.97
N TRP A 219 -3.38 1.77 14.92
CA TRP A 219 -3.02 2.87 15.82
C TRP A 219 -1.54 3.21 15.67
N SER A 220 -1.24 4.37 15.10
CA SER A 220 0.12 4.88 14.98
C SER A 220 0.42 5.77 16.19
N VAL A 221 1.44 5.44 16.96
CA VAL A 221 1.77 6.16 18.20
C VAL A 221 3.26 6.49 18.25
N LYS A 222 3.60 7.55 18.98
CA LYS A 222 5.00 7.86 19.30
C LYS A 222 5.63 6.71 20.08
N ASN A 223 6.86 6.37 19.75
CA ASN A 223 7.61 5.35 20.47
C ASN A 223 7.77 5.75 21.95
N LYS A 224 7.64 4.79 22.84
CA LYS A 224 7.71 4.96 24.31
C LYS A 224 6.62 5.87 24.89
N SER A 225 5.51 6.10 24.16
CA SER A 225 4.36 6.86 24.67
C SER A 225 3.52 6.03 25.64
N ASN A 226 2.62 6.72 26.38
CA ASN A 226 1.65 6.03 27.22
C ASN A 226 0.65 5.18 26.39
N ALA A 227 0.27 5.67 25.21
CA ALA A 227 -0.58 4.94 24.28
C ALA A 227 0.06 3.61 23.83
N GLU A 228 1.38 3.55 23.64
CA GLU A 228 2.08 2.30 23.33
C GLU A 228 1.93 1.28 24.48
N LYS A 229 2.02 1.71 25.74
CA LYS A 229 1.82 0.84 26.91
C LYS A 229 0.40 0.28 26.94
N ILE A 230 -0.61 1.14 26.71
CA ILE A 230 -2.02 0.73 26.63
C ILE A 230 -2.22 -0.31 25.52
N ILE A 231 -1.62 -0.10 24.34
CA ILE A 231 -1.74 -1.03 23.20
C ILE A 231 -1.17 -2.42 23.55
N LEU A 232 -0.05 -2.46 24.23
CA LEU A 232 0.65 -3.70 24.55
C LEU A 232 -0.01 -4.47 25.71
N ASN A 233 -0.72 -3.78 26.61
CA ASN A 233 -1.53 -4.40 27.65
C ASN A 233 -2.93 -4.76 27.11
N PHE A 234 -3.30 -6.03 27.14
CA PHE A 234 -4.56 -6.50 26.56
C PHE A 234 -5.81 -5.89 27.22
N ASP A 235 -5.85 -5.84 28.54
CA ASP A 235 -7.04 -5.39 29.30
C ASP A 235 -7.20 -3.88 29.20
N GLU A 236 -6.11 -3.12 29.34
CA GLU A 236 -6.10 -1.67 29.15
C GLU A 236 -6.52 -1.30 27.72
N ARG A 237 -5.99 -2.00 26.72
CA ARG A 237 -6.35 -1.84 25.32
C ARG A 237 -7.84 -2.07 25.10
N LEU A 238 -8.38 -3.18 25.62
CA LEU A 238 -9.78 -3.51 25.45
C LEU A 238 -10.69 -2.49 26.13
N SER A 239 -10.34 -2.05 27.35
CA SER A 239 -11.05 -1.00 28.08
C SER A 239 -11.04 0.33 27.31
N PHE A 240 -9.88 0.75 26.82
CA PHE A 240 -9.75 1.96 26.01
C PHE A 240 -10.61 1.89 24.74
N LEU A 241 -10.56 0.76 24.03
CA LEU A 241 -11.32 0.58 22.79
C LEU A 241 -12.84 0.60 23.04
N ARG A 242 -13.32 -0.05 24.10
CA ARG A 242 -14.73 0.02 24.51
C ARG A 242 -15.17 1.46 24.76
N LYS A 243 -14.34 2.24 25.45
CA LYS A 243 -14.62 3.64 25.75
C LYS A 243 -14.66 4.50 24.51
N ILE A 244 -13.62 4.46 23.65
CA ILE A 244 -13.52 5.34 22.48
C ILE A 244 -14.51 5.01 21.37
N SER A 245 -14.99 3.77 21.32
CA SER A 245 -15.92 3.31 20.29
C SER A 245 -17.35 3.11 20.76
N SER A 246 -17.69 3.49 22.00
CA SER A 246 -18.98 3.22 22.62
C SER A 246 -20.19 3.74 21.85
N SER A 247 -20.06 4.83 21.11
CA SER A 247 -21.13 5.41 20.30
C SER A 247 -21.43 4.66 18.99
N PHE A 248 -20.59 3.71 18.59
CA PHE A 248 -20.73 3.00 17.31
C PHE A 248 -20.39 1.52 17.34
N TYR A 249 -19.74 1.00 18.41
CA TYR A 249 -19.46 -0.42 18.59
C TYR A 249 -19.70 -0.88 20.02
N ASP A 250 -20.44 -1.98 20.18
CA ASP A 250 -20.46 -2.77 21.40
C ASP A 250 -19.34 -3.83 21.29
N VAL A 251 -18.13 -3.45 21.76
CA VAL A 251 -16.92 -4.27 21.61
C VAL A 251 -16.96 -5.45 22.57
N THR A 252 -17.00 -6.65 22.01
CA THR A 252 -17.04 -7.93 22.73
C THR A 252 -15.65 -8.53 22.97
N GLY A 253 -14.67 -8.22 22.10
CA GLY A 253 -13.32 -8.75 22.22
C GLY A 253 -12.31 -8.08 21.29
N SER A 254 -11.05 -8.50 21.44
CA SER A 254 -9.93 -8.09 20.58
C SER A 254 -8.96 -9.26 20.37
N THR A 255 -8.20 -9.25 19.28
CA THR A 255 -7.10 -10.22 19.11
C THR A 255 -6.01 -9.96 20.16
N LYS A 256 -5.50 -11.04 20.78
CA LYS A 256 -4.37 -10.92 21.74
C LYS A 256 -3.10 -10.46 21.04
N GLN A 257 -2.82 -11.02 19.87
CA GLN A 257 -1.64 -10.69 19.07
C GLN A 257 -1.80 -9.31 18.43
N VAL A 258 -0.77 -8.49 18.56
CA VAL A 258 -0.64 -7.17 17.95
C VAL A 258 0.55 -7.22 16.99
N GLU A 259 0.36 -6.81 15.76
CA GLU A 259 1.45 -6.64 14.80
C GLU A 259 1.94 -5.20 14.85
N LYS A 260 3.26 -4.99 14.72
CA LYS A 260 3.89 -3.68 14.80
C LYS A 260 4.76 -3.37 13.59
N PHE A 261 4.72 -2.13 13.15
CA PHE A 261 5.46 -1.62 12.00
C PHE A 261 6.12 -0.29 12.36
N TYR A 262 7.44 -0.22 12.34
CA TYR A 262 8.17 1.04 12.47
C TYR A 262 7.90 1.93 11.25
N LEU A 263 7.54 3.18 11.50
CA LEU A 263 7.15 4.12 10.47
C LEU A 263 8.32 4.99 10.04
N THR A 264 8.62 4.95 8.77
CA THR A 264 9.62 5.78 8.10
C THR A 264 9.03 6.34 6.82
N PHE A 265 9.47 7.53 6.43
CA PHE A 265 9.31 7.97 5.06
C PHE A 265 10.52 7.49 4.26
N GLU A 266 10.29 6.85 3.14
CA GLU A 266 11.34 6.49 2.21
C GLU A 266 10.85 6.75 0.79
N PHE A 267 11.69 7.40 -0.03
CA PHE A 267 11.42 7.65 -1.43
C PHE A 267 12.69 7.50 -2.25
N LEU A 268 12.71 6.54 -3.19
CA LEU A 268 13.87 6.24 -3.99
C LEU A 268 14.13 7.35 -5.01
N ARG A 269 15.39 7.80 -5.12
CA ARG A 269 15.74 8.91 -6.01
C ARG A 269 15.69 8.54 -7.48
N LYS A 270 16.07 7.31 -7.84
CA LYS A 270 15.93 6.76 -9.19
C LYS A 270 15.24 5.42 -9.10
N THR A 271 14.19 5.24 -9.87
CA THR A 271 13.42 4.00 -9.90
C THR A 271 13.78 3.11 -11.09
N VAL A 272 14.64 3.61 -11.98
CA VAL A 272 15.10 2.88 -13.16
C VAL A 272 16.63 2.90 -13.30
N LEU A 273 17.16 1.80 -13.77
CA LEU A 273 18.55 1.60 -14.17
C LEU A 273 18.57 0.92 -15.55
N SER A 274 19.75 0.79 -16.17
CA SER A 274 19.85 -0.01 -17.39
C SER A 274 19.28 -1.41 -17.15
N ARG A 275 18.21 -1.75 -17.90
CA ARG A 275 17.52 -3.05 -17.84
C ARG A 275 17.06 -3.45 -16.44
N ALA A 276 16.75 -2.48 -15.58
CA ALA A 276 16.20 -2.74 -14.27
C ALA A 276 15.22 -1.64 -13.83
N LEU A 277 14.14 -2.06 -13.18
CA LEU A 277 13.06 -1.23 -12.66
C LEU A 277 12.78 -1.60 -11.22
N PHE A 278 12.57 -0.61 -10.36
CA PHE A 278 12.14 -0.77 -8.97
C PHE A 278 10.67 -0.39 -8.83
N MET A 279 9.88 -1.19 -8.09
CA MET A 279 8.44 -0.95 -7.88
C MET A 279 7.97 -1.35 -6.48
N GLY A 280 6.92 -0.68 -5.99
CA GLY A 280 6.31 -0.95 -4.70
C GLY A 280 7.04 -0.31 -3.52
N ASP A 281 7.01 -0.96 -2.35
CA ASP A 281 7.55 -0.41 -1.09
C ASP A 281 9.05 -0.08 -1.16
N ILE A 282 9.78 -0.68 -2.10
CA ILE A 282 11.18 -0.34 -2.36
C ILE A 282 11.35 1.08 -2.91
N THR A 283 10.36 1.58 -3.66
CA THR A 283 10.39 2.92 -4.29
C THR A 283 9.82 4.00 -3.38
N HIS A 284 8.77 3.68 -2.64
CA HIS A 284 8.10 4.62 -1.74
C HIS A 284 7.51 3.92 -0.53
N LYS A 285 7.82 4.42 0.65
CA LYS A 285 7.21 4.03 1.92
C LYS A 285 6.67 5.29 2.59
N ILE A 286 5.38 5.30 2.85
CA ILE A 286 4.66 6.45 3.36
C ILE A 286 3.92 6.11 4.65
N HIS A 287 3.53 7.13 5.41
CA HIS A 287 2.73 6.94 6.62
C HIS A 287 1.36 6.30 6.29
N PRO A 288 0.87 5.31 7.06
CA PRO A 288 -0.35 4.56 6.76
C PRO A 288 -1.66 5.35 7.01
N ILE A 289 -1.59 6.62 7.35
CA ILE A 289 -2.74 7.46 7.76
C ILE A 289 -3.91 7.44 6.78
N ALA A 290 -3.64 7.25 5.48
CA ALA A 290 -4.67 7.18 4.45
C ALA A 290 -4.81 5.79 3.83
N GLY A 291 -4.04 4.78 4.29
CA GLY A 291 -4.05 3.43 3.73
C GLY A 291 -3.68 3.34 2.25
N GLN A 292 -2.92 4.32 1.71
CA GLN A 292 -2.75 4.52 0.27
C GLN A 292 -1.49 3.89 -0.34
N GLY A 293 -0.55 3.38 0.46
CA GLY A 293 0.73 2.90 -0.05
C GLY A 293 0.59 1.87 -1.18
N TRP A 294 -0.26 0.87 -0.98
CA TRP A 294 -0.45 -0.16 -2.00
C TRP A 294 -1.32 0.28 -3.19
N ASN A 295 -2.22 1.26 -3.00
CA ASN A 295 -2.97 1.87 -4.13
C ASN A 295 -2.04 2.60 -5.09
N MET A 296 -0.98 3.26 -4.60
CA MET A 296 0.06 3.86 -5.45
C MET A 296 0.73 2.79 -6.30
N THR A 297 1.15 1.69 -5.68
CA THR A 297 1.76 0.56 -6.39
C THR A 297 0.86 -0.04 -7.46
N LEU A 298 -0.44 -0.19 -7.19
CA LEU A 298 -1.39 -0.70 -8.19
C LEU A 298 -1.55 0.24 -9.38
N ARG A 299 -1.57 1.56 -9.15
CA ARG A 299 -1.56 2.55 -10.23
C ARG A 299 -0.31 2.44 -11.09
N ASP A 300 0.85 2.30 -10.43
CA ASP A 300 2.13 2.12 -11.15
C ASP A 300 2.12 0.83 -12.00
N ILE A 301 1.50 -0.25 -11.51
CA ILE A 301 1.34 -1.50 -12.27
C ILE A 301 0.46 -1.29 -13.51
N ASP A 302 -0.66 -0.56 -13.39
CA ASP A 302 -1.56 -0.28 -14.51
C ASP A 302 -0.83 0.54 -15.60
N ILE A 303 -0.10 1.59 -15.18
CA ILE A 303 0.74 2.41 -16.09
C ILE A 303 1.82 1.55 -16.76
N LEU A 304 2.48 0.67 -16.02
CA LEU A 304 3.52 -0.22 -16.56
C LEU A 304 2.96 -1.15 -17.64
N VAL A 305 1.79 -1.75 -17.38
CA VAL A 305 1.13 -2.65 -18.35
C VAL A 305 0.79 -1.92 -19.65
N GLU A 306 0.18 -0.73 -19.53
CA GLU A 306 -0.19 0.08 -20.71
C GLU A 306 1.07 0.50 -21.51
N CYS A 307 2.11 0.98 -20.83
CA CYS A 307 3.39 1.35 -21.44
C CYS A 307 4.02 0.15 -22.16
N PHE A 308 4.11 -1.00 -21.50
CA PHE A 308 4.75 -2.18 -22.07
C PHE A 308 3.96 -2.78 -23.23
N LYS A 309 2.62 -2.77 -23.15
CA LYS A 309 1.75 -3.23 -24.23
C LYS A 309 1.97 -2.42 -25.51
N ASP A 310 2.03 -1.08 -25.41
CA ASP A 310 2.30 -0.21 -26.58
C ASP A 310 3.69 -0.50 -27.19
N LYS A 311 4.73 -0.58 -26.34
CA LYS A 311 6.11 -0.80 -26.80
C LYS A 311 6.32 -2.18 -27.41
N LEU A 312 5.72 -3.23 -26.83
CA LEU A 312 5.76 -4.59 -27.40
C LEU A 312 5.10 -4.67 -28.76
N ASN A 313 3.96 -4.02 -28.96
CA ASN A 313 3.28 -3.97 -30.25
C ASN A 313 4.11 -3.30 -31.34
N LYS A 314 5.00 -2.38 -30.94
CA LYS A 314 5.94 -1.68 -31.83
C LYS A 314 7.28 -2.40 -31.97
N GLY A 315 7.48 -3.55 -31.30
CA GLY A 315 8.70 -4.35 -31.39
C GLY A 315 9.88 -3.83 -30.58
N TYR A 316 9.67 -2.91 -29.63
CA TYR A 316 10.74 -2.37 -28.79
C TYR A 316 11.21 -3.34 -27.72
N ASP A 317 12.48 -3.21 -27.32
CA ASP A 317 13.05 -3.91 -26.16
C ASP A 317 12.62 -3.25 -24.84
N LEU A 318 11.87 -3.97 -24.00
CA LEU A 318 11.37 -3.45 -22.71
C LEU A 318 12.48 -3.06 -21.74
N GLY A 319 13.71 -3.54 -21.93
CA GLY A 319 14.88 -3.16 -21.14
C GLY A 319 15.51 -1.83 -21.60
N ASP A 320 15.01 -1.21 -22.68
CA ASP A 320 15.53 0.07 -23.17
C ASP A 320 15.35 1.18 -22.15
N MET A 321 16.41 1.99 -21.96
CA MET A 321 16.41 3.05 -20.95
C MET A 321 15.41 4.17 -21.27
N GLY A 322 15.13 4.45 -22.54
CA GLY A 322 14.13 5.45 -22.92
C GLY A 322 12.74 5.06 -22.45
N ILE A 323 12.36 3.79 -22.64
CA ILE A 323 11.07 3.24 -22.18
C ILE A 323 10.97 3.29 -20.66
N LEU A 324 12.02 2.85 -19.98
CA LEU A 324 12.03 2.85 -18.51
C LEU A 324 11.97 4.27 -17.92
N LYS A 325 12.65 5.25 -18.54
CA LYS A 325 12.56 6.66 -18.16
C LYS A 325 11.19 7.28 -18.45
N GLU A 326 10.52 6.88 -19.52
CA GLU A 326 9.14 7.28 -19.82
C GLU A 326 8.22 6.85 -18.68
N PHE A 327 8.28 5.58 -18.28
CA PHE A 327 7.54 5.06 -17.13
C PHE A 327 7.89 5.81 -15.82
N GLU A 328 9.20 6.04 -15.54
CA GLU A 328 9.63 6.78 -14.36
C GLU A 328 9.04 8.19 -14.33
N ARG A 329 9.01 8.89 -15.45
CA ARG A 329 8.46 10.24 -15.57
C ARG A 329 6.96 10.28 -15.30
N GLU A 330 6.21 9.30 -15.79
CA GLU A 330 4.76 9.22 -15.59
C GLU A 330 4.36 8.90 -14.14
N THR A 331 5.18 8.16 -13.41
CA THR A 331 4.82 7.68 -12.07
C THR A 331 5.44 8.51 -10.95
N LYS A 332 6.72 8.86 -11.05
CA LYS A 332 7.51 9.36 -9.94
C LYS A 332 7.07 10.72 -9.41
N ALA A 333 6.78 11.70 -10.30
CA ALA A 333 6.36 13.03 -9.88
C ALA A 333 5.03 12.99 -9.11
N SER A 334 4.04 12.27 -9.64
CA SER A 334 2.75 12.04 -9.01
C SER A 334 2.89 11.33 -7.66
N ASN A 335 3.70 10.28 -7.58
CA ASN A 335 3.94 9.53 -6.36
C ASN A 335 4.65 10.38 -5.29
N LEU A 336 5.64 11.20 -5.67
CA LEU A 336 6.33 12.09 -4.73
C LEU A 336 5.39 13.14 -4.16
N LEU A 337 4.61 13.81 -5.00
CA LEU A 337 3.65 14.82 -4.55
C LEU A 337 2.59 14.19 -3.62
N PHE A 338 2.11 13.01 -3.96
CA PHE A 338 1.16 12.30 -3.11
C PHE A 338 1.78 11.91 -1.76
N ALA A 339 2.99 11.36 -1.76
CA ALA A 339 3.72 11.00 -0.55
C ALA A 339 3.96 12.21 0.36
N MET A 340 4.38 13.34 -0.22
CA MET A 340 4.57 14.59 0.52
C MET A 340 3.26 15.16 1.07
N SER A 341 2.15 15.04 0.33
CA SER A 341 0.83 15.47 0.80
C SER A 341 0.39 14.68 2.03
N ILE A 342 0.60 13.36 2.06
CA ILE A 342 0.34 12.53 3.24
C ILE A 342 1.21 12.94 4.44
N ASP A 343 2.49 13.22 4.20
CA ASP A 343 3.39 13.69 5.27
C ASP A 343 2.97 15.07 5.82
N LEU A 344 2.51 15.96 4.96
CA LEU A 344 1.99 17.28 5.36
C LEU A 344 0.70 17.15 6.20
N ILE A 345 -0.23 16.31 5.80
CA ILE A 345 -1.44 15.99 6.57
C ILE A 345 -1.04 15.47 7.96
N ARG A 346 -0.13 14.50 8.02
CA ARG A 346 0.37 13.96 9.28
C ARG A 346 0.95 15.06 10.18
N LYS A 347 1.82 15.92 9.64
CA LYS A 347 2.40 17.05 10.39
C LYS A 347 1.34 18.01 10.90
N ALA A 348 0.37 18.37 10.07
CA ALA A 348 -0.72 19.26 10.45
C ALA A 348 -1.58 18.71 11.61
N PHE A 349 -1.79 17.38 11.67
CA PHE A 349 -2.52 16.77 12.78
C PHE A 349 -1.67 16.52 14.03
N ARG A 350 -0.36 16.40 13.87
CA ARG A 350 0.56 16.25 15.01
C ARG A 350 0.79 17.54 15.79
N GLU A 351 0.74 18.66 15.09
CA GLU A 351 0.95 19.99 15.68
C GLU A 351 -0.28 20.41 16.49
N GLN A 352 -0.09 20.70 17.77
CA GLN A 352 -1.15 21.06 18.73
C GLN A 352 -1.28 22.59 18.96
N SER A 353 -0.57 23.41 18.15
CA SER A 353 -0.69 24.88 18.24
C SER A 353 -2.15 25.31 18.00
N PRO A 354 -2.69 26.24 18.82
CA PRO A 354 -4.05 26.80 18.65
C PRO A 354 -4.27 27.37 17.23
N VAL A 355 -3.25 28.01 16.66
CA VAL A 355 -3.28 28.57 15.30
C VAL A 355 -3.47 27.46 14.27
N ILE A 356 -2.70 26.37 14.37
CA ILE A 356 -2.80 25.25 13.44
C ILE A 356 -4.12 24.51 13.63
N SER A 357 -4.63 24.40 14.87
CA SER A 357 -5.95 23.84 15.15
C SER A 357 -7.07 24.64 14.47
N GLN A 358 -7.03 25.96 14.53
CA GLN A 358 -7.98 26.83 13.82
C GLN A 358 -7.86 26.71 12.29
N LEU A 359 -6.62 26.66 11.76
CA LEU A 359 -6.37 26.46 10.34
C LEU A 359 -6.89 25.08 9.86
N ARG A 360 -6.70 24.03 10.67
CA ARG A 360 -7.30 22.71 10.38
C ARG A 360 -8.82 22.81 10.24
N LYS A 361 -9.50 23.39 11.25
CA LYS A 361 -10.97 23.55 11.23
C LYS A 361 -11.45 24.31 9.99
N LYS A 362 -10.79 25.42 9.63
CA LYS A 362 -11.10 26.19 8.41
C LYS A 362 -10.83 25.38 7.14
N SER A 363 -9.70 24.68 7.06
CA SER A 363 -9.37 23.84 5.90
C SER A 363 -10.40 22.73 5.71
N PHE A 364 -10.85 22.09 6.78
CA PHE A 364 -11.86 21.04 6.70
C PHE A 364 -13.24 21.56 6.31
N SER A 365 -13.63 22.77 6.71
CA SER A 365 -14.86 23.39 6.21
C SER A 365 -14.85 23.58 4.70
N ILE A 366 -13.68 23.92 4.13
CA ILE A 366 -13.48 24.04 2.68
C ILE A 366 -13.48 22.63 2.03
N ILE A 367 -12.77 21.68 2.62
CA ILE A 367 -12.68 20.29 2.14
C ILE A 367 -14.06 19.64 2.13
N SER A 368 -14.92 19.94 3.10
CA SER A 368 -16.28 19.40 3.19
C SER A 368 -17.22 19.93 2.11
N GLN A 369 -16.83 20.96 1.33
CA GLN A 369 -17.63 21.39 0.18
C GLN A 369 -17.69 20.29 -0.88
N PRO A 370 -18.88 19.96 -1.45
CA PRO A 370 -19.04 18.84 -2.37
C PRO A 370 -18.10 18.86 -3.59
N ALA A 371 -17.82 20.04 -4.14
CA ALA A 371 -16.96 20.19 -5.30
C ALA A 371 -15.47 19.89 -4.97
N VAL A 372 -15.00 20.36 -3.81
CA VAL A 372 -13.62 20.14 -3.32
C VAL A 372 -13.46 18.68 -2.91
N MET A 373 -14.42 18.15 -2.17
CA MET A 373 -14.46 16.74 -1.76
C MET A 373 -14.39 15.80 -2.96
N LYS A 374 -15.15 16.06 -4.02
CA LYS A 374 -15.11 15.26 -5.25
C LYS A 374 -13.71 15.26 -5.89
N LYS A 375 -13.02 16.40 -5.91
CA LYS A 375 -11.65 16.50 -6.42
C LYS A 375 -10.67 15.69 -5.56
N ILE A 376 -10.76 15.80 -4.23
CA ILE A 376 -9.89 15.07 -3.29
C ILE A 376 -10.09 13.55 -3.42
N ILE A 377 -11.34 13.08 -3.46
CA ILE A 377 -11.66 11.66 -3.67
C ILE A 377 -11.08 11.19 -5.01
N ASN A 378 -11.23 11.98 -6.08
CA ASN A 378 -10.71 11.63 -7.39
C ASN A 378 -9.17 11.55 -7.40
N ILE A 379 -8.47 12.46 -6.70
CA ILE A 379 -7.00 12.43 -6.54
C ILE A 379 -6.57 11.21 -5.71
N ALA A 380 -7.26 10.92 -4.61
CA ALA A 380 -6.98 9.76 -3.78
C ALA A 380 -7.20 8.45 -4.54
N ASP A 381 -8.22 8.40 -5.40
CA ASP A 381 -8.58 7.23 -6.20
C ASP A 381 -7.65 7.04 -7.42
N LYS A 382 -7.44 8.08 -8.22
CA LYS A 382 -6.74 8.00 -9.51
C LYS A 382 -5.29 8.50 -9.48
N GLY A 383 -4.85 9.13 -8.39
CA GLY A 383 -3.60 9.86 -8.31
C GLY A 383 -3.64 11.24 -9.00
N LEU A 384 -2.53 11.95 -8.90
CA LEU A 384 -2.32 13.20 -9.64
C LEU A 384 -1.86 12.84 -11.07
N ARG A 385 -2.67 13.11 -12.05
CA ARG A 385 -2.27 13.05 -13.47
C ARG A 385 -2.04 14.48 -13.94
N PHE A 386 -0.85 14.76 -14.44
CA PHE A 386 -0.46 16.04 -15.06
C PHE A 386 -0.64 15.97 -16.56
#